data_19bb5324176bb02ea2653cedda0deb68
#
_entry.id   19bb5324176bb02ea2653cedda0deb68
#
_cell.length_a   1.000
_cell.length_b   1.000
_cell.length_c   1.000
_cell.angle_alpha   90.00
_cell.angle_beta   90.00
_cell.angle_gamma   90.00
#
_symmetry.space_group_name_H-M   'P 1'
#
loop_
_entity.id
_entity.type
_entity.pdbx_description
1 polymer ?
#
loop_
_entity_poly.entity_id
_entity_poly.type
_entity_poly.pdbx_seq_one_letter_code
_entity_poly.pdbx_strand_id
1 'polypeptide(L)'
;MKATLILLNVLIVSLLNAGNPIEEAGSKHKNAEAENRKKKLIQTLENSDVKLYYEEDFPGKDAPPRKNARVNGEKISGNYVKFGIQHIFEDKGWSKKKYVFRVIPYINGKRDGIEIYYRPDATISERHWWEKGIFIKAESYDTNGKWDWRRDEDGKSYFNN
;
A
#
# COMPACT_ATOMS: atom_id res chain seq x y z
N MET A 1 43.88 13.41 38.01
CA MET A 1 43.83 13.07 36.57
C MET A 1 42.80 12.01 36.14
N LYS A 2 42.09 11.31 37.04
CA LYS A 2 41.06 10.32 36.68
C LYS A 2 39.66 10.89 36.39
N ALA A 3 39.33 12.08 36.94
CA ALA A 3 38.02 12.70 36.74
C ALA A 3 37.79 13.29 35.33
N THR A 4 38.85 13.77 34.66
CA THR A 4 38.78 14.39 33.33
C THR A 4 38.51 13.35 32.23
N LEU A 5 38.96 12.11 32.41
CA LEU A 5 38.75 11.03 31.43
C LEU A 5 37.32 10.49 31.44
N ILE A 6 36.64 10.52 32.59
CA ILE A 6 35.23 10.08 32.70
C ILE A 6 34.28 11.09 32.05
N LEU A 7 34.53 12.38 32.19
CA LEU A 7 33.74 13.45 31.54
C LEU A 7 33.86 13.42 30.02
N LEU A 8 35.03 13.11 29.48
CA LEU A 8 35.26 13.00 28.05
C LEU A 8 34.49 11.81 27.44
N ASN A 9 34.45 10.67 28.13
CA ASN A 9 33.69 9.49 27.67
C ASN A 9 32.18 9.71 27.69
N VAL A 10 31.62 10.43 28.66
CA VAL A 10 30.19 10.76 28.71
C VAL A 10 29.82 11.72 27.57
N LEU A 11 30.69 12.66 27.23
CA LEU A 11 30.45 13.60 26.11
C LEU A 11 30.50 12.91 24.76
N ILE A 12 31.41 11.95 24.56
CA ILE A 12 31.50 11.18 23.33
C ILE A 12 30.27 10.26 23.11
N VAL A 13 29.77 9.63 24.17
CA VAL A 13 28.57 8.78 24.11
C VAL A 13 27.32 9.61 23.84
N SER A 14 27.21 10.83 24.38
CA SER A 14 26.07 11.72 24.07
C SER A 14 26.10 12.28 22.64
N LEU A 15 27.28 12.47 22.03
CA LEU A 15 27.43 12.86 20.63
C LEU A 15 27.16 11.72 19.65
N LEU A 16 27.43 10.47 20.02
CA LEU A 16 27.12 9.29 19.22
C LEU A 16 25.63 8.91 19.21
N ASN A 17 24.87 9.34 20.23
CA ASN A 17 23.43 9.12 20.34
C ASN A 17 22.58 10.28 19.80
N ALA A 18 23.19 11.41 19.43
CA ALA A 18 22.51 12.45 18.67
C ALA A 18 22.36 11.98 17.21
N GLY A 19 21.20 11.41 16.87
CA GLY A 19 20.87 11.05 15.50
C GLY A 19 21.21 12.20 14.56
N ASN A 20 21.75 11.87 13.39
CA ASN A 20 22.18 12.88 12.41
C ASN A 20 20.97 13.77 12.04
N PRO A 21 20.98 15.08 12.34
CA PRO A 21 19.82 15.96 12.14
C PRO A 21 19.35 16.02 10.69
N ILE A 22 20.23 15.69 9.72
CA ILE A 22 19.90 15.62 8.29
C ILE A 22 19.08 14.35 7.99
N GLU A 23 19.41 13.20 8.60
CA GLU A 23 18.64 11.96 8.45
C GLU A 23 17.26 12.06 9.10
N GLU A 24 17.17 12.68 10.27
CA GLU A 24 15.91 12.89 10.97
C GLU A 24 14.97 13.82 10.21
N ALA A 25 15.48 14.91 9.64
CA ALA A 25 14.71 15.84 8.82
C ALA A 25 14.20 15.15 7.52
N GLY A 26 15.06 14.35 6.86
CA GLY A 26 14.69 13.58 5.69
C GLY A 26 13.62 12.51 5.96
N SER A 27 13.68 11.87 7.12
CA SER A 27 12.68 10.87 7.55
C SER A 27 11.32 11.53 7.85
N LYS A 28 11.30 12.66 8.53
CA LYS A 28 10.06 13.43 8.81
C LYS A 28 9.38 13.91 7.53
N HIS A 29 10.15 14.38 6.54
CA HIS A 29 9.61 14.81 5.25
C HIS A 29 8.99 13.65 4.47
N LYS A 30 9.67 12.51 4.36
CA LYS A 30 9.16 11.29 3.70
C LYS A 30 7.87 10.78 4.35
N ASN A 31 7.77 10.84 5.68
CA ASN A 31 6.57 10.44 6.40
C ASN A 31 5.40 11.39 6.12
N ALA A 32 5.62 12.69 6.05
CA ALA A 32 4.60 13.68 5.72
C ALA A 32 4.07 13.48 4.29
N GLU A 33 4.94 13.22 3.32
CA GLU A 33 4.54 12.90 1.94
C GLU A 33 3.71 11.61 1.86
N ALA A 34 4.11 10.56 2.57
CA ALA A 34 3.36 9.31 2.63
C ALA A 34 1.95 9.52 3.20
N GLU A 35 1.81 10.26 4.29
CA GLU A 35 0.50 10.57 4.87
C GLU A 35 -0.37 11.42 3.92
N ASN A 36 0.21 12.37 3.19
CA ASN A 36 -0.50 13.14 2.18
C ASN A 36 -0.99 12.26 1.02
N ARG A 37 -0.16 11.31 0.54
CA ARG A 37 -0.58 10.35 -0.51
C ARG A 37 -1.73 9.47 -0.04
N LYS A 38 -1.69 8.95 1.19
CA LYS A 38 -2.78 8.14 1.78
C LYS A 38 -4.10 8.92 1.83
N LYS A 39 -4.04 10.15 2.36
CA LYS A 39 -5.22 11.02 2.45
C LYS A 39 -5.81 11.30 1.08
N LYS A 40 -4.96 11.64 0.10
CA LYS A 40 -5.39 11.89 -1.29
C LYS A 40 -6.03 10.66 -1.93
N LEU A 41 -5.45 9.45 -1.72
CA LEU A 41 -6.00 8.20 -2.24
C LEU A 41 -7.40 7.94 -1.69
N ILE A 42 -7.59 8.04 -0.37
CA ILE A 42 -8.90 7.85 0.28
C ILE A 42 -9.91 8.86 -0.26
N GLN A 43 -9.56 10.14 -0.30
CA GLN A 43 -10.44 11.19 -0.85
C GLN A 43 -10.80 10.94 -2.32
N THR A 44 -9.85 10.46 -3.13
CA THR A 44 -10.12 10.12 -4.53
C THR A 44 -11.12 8.98 -4.66
N LEU A 45 -11.03 7.95 -3.81
CA LEU A 45 -11.98 6.84 -3.78
C LEU A 45 -13.37 7.31 -3.33
N GLU A 46 -13.45 8.07 -2.24
CA GLU A 46 -14.70 8.54 -1.65
C GLU A 46 -15.43 9.56 -2.53
N ASN A 47 -14.70 10.42 -3.24
CA ASN A 47 -15.26 11.44 -4.15
C ASN A 47 -15.56 10.89 -5.56
N SER A 48 -15.27 9.61 -5.82
CA SER A 48 -15.62 9.00 -7.10
C SER A 48 -17.11 8.66 -7.14
N ASP A 49 -17.77 8.86 -8.28
CA ASP A 49 -19.16 8.41 -8.52
C ASP A 49 -19.28 6.88 -8.57
N VAL A 50 -18.18 6.17 -8.36
CA VAL A 50 -18.10 4.71 -8.41
C VAL A 50 -18.43 4.13 -7.04
N LYS A 51 -19.44 3.26 -6.98
CA LYS A 51 -19.82 2.58 -5.73
C LYS A 51 -18.65 1.82 -5.13
N LEU A 52 -18.43 1.97 -3.83
CA LEU A 52 -17.40 1.26 -3.09
C LEU A 52 -18.02 0.07 -2.35
N TYR A 53 -17.28 -1.05 -2.33
CA TYR A 53 -17.58 -2.26 -1.58
C TYR A 53 -16.39 -2.59 -0.70
N TYR A 54 -16.63 -3.16 0.49
CA TYR A 54 -15.62 -3.44 1.48
C TYR A 54 -15.64 -4.91 1.91
N GLU A 55 -14.70 -5.30 2.76
CA GLU A 55 -14.55 -6.69 3.22
C GLU A 55 -15.78 -7.20 3.98
N GLU A 56 -16.46 -6.33 4.71
CA GLU A 56 -17.72 -6.62 5.41
C GLU A 56 -18.87 -7.00 4.49
N ASP A 57 -18.86 -6.54 3.22
CA ASP A 57 -19.87 -6.91 2.22
C ASP A 57 -19.68 -8.36 1.72
N PHE A 58 -18.53 -8.98 2.00
CA PHE A 58 -18.15 -10.33 1.55
C PHE A 58 -17.57 -11.18 2.69
N PRO A 59 -18.32 -11.44 3.76
CA PRO A 59 -17.81 -12.11 4.95
C PRO A 59 -17.19 -13.48 4.62
N GLY A 60 -16.02 -13.75 5.20
CA GLY A 60 -15.28 -15.00 5.07
C GLY A 60 -14.50 -15.16 3.76
N LYS A 61 -14.26 -14.09 2.97
CA LYS A 61 -13.49 -14.12 1.74
C LYS A 61 -12.43 -13.02 1.72
N ASP A 62 -11.25 -13.36 1.23
CA ASP A 62 -10.15 -12.39 1.02
C ASP A 62 -10.48 -11.32 -0.03
N ALA A 63 -11.27 -11.69 -1.03
CA ALA A 63 -11.81 -10.80 -2.06
C ALA A 63 -13.01 -11.48 -2.74
N PRO A 64 -13.93 -10.71 -3.34
CA PRO A 64 -15.01 -11.28 -4.14
C PRO A 64 -14.46 -12.11 -5.30
N PRO A 65 -15.23 -13.12 -5.79
CA PRO A 65 -14.81 -13.95 -6.91
C PRO A 65 -14.57 -13.12 -8.18
N ARG A 66 -13.69 -13.61 -9.07
CA ARG A 66 -13.36 -12.92 -10.33
C ARG A 66 -14.57 -12.77 -11.26
N LYS A 67 -15.53 -13.71 -11.15
CA LYS A 67 -16.80 -13.74 -11.92
C LYS A 67 -17.95 -14.02 -10.96
N ASN A 68 -19.13 -13.48 -11.27
CA ASN A 68 -20.36 -13.64 -10.47
C ASN A 68 -20.26 -13.10 -9.04
N ALA A 69 -19.46 -12.03 -8.82
CA ALA A 69 -19.42 -11.33 -7.53
C ALA A 69 -20.79 -10.67 -7.26
N ARG A 70 -21.34 -10.92 -6.05
CA ARG A 70 -22.67 -10.44 -5.65
C ARG A 70 -22.66 -9.96 -4.20
N VAL A 71 -23.48 -8.94 -3.95
CA VAL A 71 -23.85 -8.48 -2.60
C VAL A 71 -25.37 -8.48 -2.53
N ASN A 72 -25.96 -9.12 -1.52
CA ASN A 72 -27.40 -9.24 -1.33
C ASN A 72 -28.14 -9.79 -2.58
N GLY A 73 -27.51 -10.73 -3.29
CA GLY A 73 -28.07 -11.34 -4.50
C GLY A 73 -27.83 -10.56 -5.80
N GLU A 74 -27.47 -9.28 -5.72
CA GLU A 74 -27.21 -8.42 -6.88
C GLU A 74 -25.75 -8.49 -7.33
N LYS A 75 -25.53 -8.47 -8.65
CA LYS A 75 -24.17 -8.37 -9.20
C LYS A 75 -23.58 -7.01 -8.93
N ILE A 76 -22.34 -6.98 -8.41
CA ILE A 76 -21.67 -5.73 -8.10
C ILE A 76 -21.17 -5.02 -9.38
N SER A 77 -21.27 -3.68 -9.38
CA SER A 77 -20.56 -2.78 -10.30
C SER A 77 -19.99 -1.64 -9.47
N GLY A 78 -18.66 -1.50 -9.47
CA GLY A 78 -17.95 -0.57 -8.61
C GLY A 78 -16.59 -1.10 -8.17
N ASN A 79 -15.97 -0.46 -7.20
CA ASN A 79 -14.67 -0.82 -6.68
C ASN A 79 -14.78 -1.58 -5.35
N TYR A 80 -14.20 -2.78 -5.27
CA TYR A 80 -13.94 -3.44 -4.00
C TYR A 80 -12.62 -2.91 -3.42
N VAL A 81 -12.67 -2.38 -2.19
CA VAL A 81 -11.53 -1.81 -1.48
C VAL A 81 -11.16 -2.74 -0.33
N LYS A 82 -9.93 -3.27 -0.36
CA LYS A 82 -9.36 -4.05 0.75
C LYS A 82 -8.37 -3.20 1.51
N PHE A 83 -8.48 -3.23 2.84
CA PHE A 83 -7.49 -2.63 3.73
C PHE A 83 -6.46 -3.65 4.19
N GLY A 84 -5.22 -3.20 4.35
CA GLY A 84 -4.15 -3.91 5.02
C GLY A 84 -3.84 -3.29 6.39
N ILE A 85 -3.05 -3.99 7.18
CA ILE A 85 -2.58 -3.54 8.48
C ILE A 85 -1.06 -3.49 8.43
N GLN A 86 -0.50 -2.31 8.66
CA GLN A 86 0.93 -2.11 8.86
C GLN A 86 1.22 -2.12 10.38
N HIS A 87 2.16 -2.94 10.80
CA HIS A 87 2.71 -2.92 12.16
C HIS A 87 3.91 -1.99 12.19
N ILE A 88 3.89 -1.00 13.07
CA ILE A 88 4.96 0.01 13.22
C ILE A 88 5.44 -0.04 14.66
N PHE A 89 6.76 -0.12 14.86
CA PHE A 89 7.37 0.02 16.17
C PHE A 89 7.61 1.51 16.44
N GLU A 90 7.03 2.01 17.51
CA GLU A 90 7.15 3.40 17.98
C GLU A 90 7.72 3.40 19.42
N ASP A 91 8.12 4.56 19.94
CA ASP A 91 8.72 4.70 21.27
C ASP A 91 7.92 4.02 22.41
N LYS A 92 6.61 3.89 22.25
CA LYS A 92 5.69 3.26 23.21
C LYS A 92 5.36 1.80 22.89
N GLY A 93 6.03 1.18 21.90
CA GLY A 93 5.80 -0.18 21.46
C GLY A 93 5.17 -0.30 20.08
N TRP A 94 4.55 -1.47 19.78
CA TRP A 94 3.93 -1.75 18.49
C TRP A 94 2.59 -1.04 18.33
N SER A 95 2.44 -0.30 17.24
CA SER A 95 1.17 0.27 16.78
C SER A 95 0.68 -0.41 15.49
N LYS A 96 -0.62 -0.29 15.20
CA LYS A 96 -1.24 -0.82 13.97
C LYS A 96 -1.85 0.34 13.20
N LYS A 97 -1.44 0.51 11.94
CA LYS A 97 -2.03 1.50 11.04
C LYS A 97 -2.73 0.82 9.87
N LYS A 98 -4.00 1.18 9.64
CA LYS A 98 -4.79 0.72 8.50
C LYS A 98 -4.40 1.52 7.26
N TYR A 99 -4.29 0.85 6.10
CA TYR A 99 -4.02 1.49 4.81
C TYR A 99 -4.80 0.80 3.70
N VAL A 100 -5.07 1.50 2.59
CA VAL A 100 -5.66 0.88 1.40
C VAL A 100 -4.60 -0.04 0.79
N PHE A 101 -4.86 -1.35 0.84
CA PHE A 101 -3.95 -2.36 0.29
C PHE A 101 -4.24 -2.65 -1.17
N ARG A 102 -5.55 -2.68 -1.54
CA ARG A 102 -5.96 -3.16 -2.86
C ARG A 102 -7.29 -2.55 -3.29
N VAL A 103 -7.38 -2.16 -4.56
CA VAL A 103 -8.62 -1.70 -5.19
C VAL A 103 -8.89 -2.55 -6.42
N ILE A 104 -10.06 -3.18 -6.49
CA ILE A 104 -10.45 -4.09 -7.57
C ILE A 104 -11.71 -3.57 -8.24
N PRO A 105 -11.69 -3.20 -9.53
CA PRO A 105 -12.87 -2.79 -10.26
C PRO A 105 -13.72 -3.99 -10.66
N TYR A 106 -15.05 -3.83 -10.57
CA TYR A 106 -16.04 -4.79 -11.01
C TYR A 106 -17.09 -4.11 -11.92
N ILE A 107 -17.46 -4.81 -12.98
CA ILE A 107 -18.60 -4.47 -13.83
C ILE A 107 -19.48 -5.72 -13.95
N ASN A 108 -20.74 -5.59 -13.55
CA ASN A 108 -21.74 -6.67 -13.63
C ASN A 108 -21.24 -7.99 -13.01
N GLY A 109 -20.63 -7.91 -11.81
CA GLY A 109 -20.13 -9.03 -11.05
C GLY A 109 -18.84 -9.67 -11.57
N LYS A 110 -18.15 -9.05 -12.52
CA LYS A 110 -16.88 -9.53 -13.07
C LYS A 110 -15.80 -8.50 -12.82
N ARG A 111 -14.54 -8.96 -12.51
CA ARG A 111 -13.40 -8.03 -12.51
C ARG A 111 -13.24 -7.47 -13.92
N ASP A 112 -13.18 -6.14 -14.02
CA ASP A 112 -13.09 -5.44 -15.29
C ASP A 112 -12.40 -4.09 -15.09
N GLY A 113 -11.26 -3.87 -15.76
CA GLY A 113 -10.40 -2.71 -15.57
C GLY A 113 -9.09 -3.03 -14.86
N ILE A 114 -8.51 -2.03 -14.21
CA ILE A 114 -7.19 -2.12 -13.57
C ILE A 114 -7.36 -2.32 -12.07
N GLU A 115 -6.98 -3.48 -11.58
CA GLU A 115 -6.81 -3.76 -10.17
C GLU A 115 -5.45 -3.21 -9.70
N ILE A 116 -5.44 -2.45 -8.60
CA ILE A 116 -4.25 -1.76 -8.12
C ILE A 116 -3.93 -2.23 -6.69
N TYR A 117 -2.68 -2.58 -6.48
CA TYR A 117 -2.12 -2.85 -5.16
C TYR A 117 -1.28 -1.67 -4.71
N TYR A 118 -1.43 -1.30 -3.44
CA TYR A 118 -0.72 -0.20 -2.82
C TYR A 118 0.18 -0.67 -1.68
N ARG A 119 1.31 0.00 -1.51
CA ARG A 119 2.14 -0.11 -0.31
C ARG A 119 1.54 0.71 0.83
N PRO A 120 2.02 0.50 2.07
CA PRO A 120 1.58 1.29 3.22
C PRO A 120 1.75 2.80 3.09
N ASP A 121 2.63 3.29 2.23
CA ASP A 121 2.85 4.71 1.93
C ASP A 121 1.99 5.23 0.77
N ALA A 122 1.02 4.43 0.31
CA ALA A 122 0.14 4.67 -0.83
C ALA A 122 0.84 4.77 -2.20
N THR A 123 2.11 4.33 -2.32
CA THR A 123 2.70 4.09 -3.64
C THR A 123 2.17 2.80 -4.25
N ILE A 124 2.11 2.75 -5.58
CA ILE A 124 1.64 1.55 -6.29
C ILE A 124 2.75 0.49 -6.26
N SER A 125 2.41 -0.75 -5.86
CA SER A 125 3.29 -1.91 -5.94
C SER A 125 3.03 -2.76 -7.17
N GLU A 126 1.73 -2.95 -7.52
CA GLU A 126 1.35 -3.77 -8.66
C GLU A 126 0.11 -3.22 -9.34
N ARG A 127 -0.05 -3.52 -10.64
CA ARG A 127 -1.26 -3.35 -11.42
C ARG A 127 -1.57 -4.66 -12.13
N HIS A 128 -2.86 -5.08 -12.07
CA HIS A 128 -3.37 -6.23 -12.81
C HIS A 128 -4.51 -5.78 -13.70
N TRP A 129 -4.44 -6.13 -14.99
CA TRP A 129 -5.49 -5.81 -15.97
C TRP A 129 -6.43 -6.98 -16.12
N TRP A 130 -7.71 -6.68 -16.11
CA TRP A 130 -8.80 -7.63 -16.20
C TRP A 130 -9.78 -7.20 -17.26
N GLU A 131 -10.30 -8.15 -18.05
CA GLU A 131 -11.41 -7.95 -18.97
C GLU A 131 -12.46 -9.04 -18.70
N LYS A 132 -13.67 -8.61 -18.29
CA LYS A 132 -14.83 -9.51 -18.05
C LYS A 132 -14.51 -10.72 -17.18
N GLY A 133 -13.60 -10.57 -16.20
CA GLY A 133 -13.15 -11.62 -15.26
C GLY A 133 -12.02 -12.51 -15.81
N ILE A 134 -11.41 -12.16 -16.92
CA ILE A 134 -10.23 -12.79 -17.50
C ILE A 134 -9.02 -11.94 -17.15
N PHE A 135 -7.95 -12.57 -16.68
CA PHE A 135 -6.67 -11.92 -16.44
C PHE A 135 -5.98 -11.63 -17.78
N ILE A 136 -5.49 -10.41 -17.98
CA ILE A 136 -4.79 -9.99 -19.18
C ILE A 136 -3.29 -9.88 -18.95
N LYS A 137 -2.88 -9.10 -17.94
CA LYS A 137 -1.46 -8.93 -17.57
C LYS A 137 -1.33 -8.41 -16.16
N ALA A 138 -0.10 -8.48 -15.62
CA ALA A 138 0.29 -7.80 -14.40
C ALA A 138 1.62 -7.08 -14.58
N GLU A 139 1.80 -6.00 -13.85
CA GLU A 139 3.05 -5.25 -13.76
C GLU A 139 3.36 -4.95 -12.29
N SER A 140 4.63 -5.07 -11.91
CA SER A 140 5.15 -4.67 -10.61
C SER A 140 6.07 -3.47 -10.74
N TYR A 141 6.14 -2.67 -9.68
CA TYR A 141 6.92 -1.44 -9.62
C TYR A 141 7.77 -1.44 -8.35
N ASP A 142 8.98 -0.91 -8.44
CA ASP A 142 9.83 -0.65 -7.28
C ASP A 142 9.28 0.51 -6.42
N THR A 143 9.98 0.85 -5.34
CA THR A 143 9.59 1.95 -4.44
C THR A 143 9.71 3.34 -5.07
N ASN A 144 10.43 3.47 -6.17
CA ASN A 144 10.56 4.70 -6.94
C ASN A 144 9.52 4.81 -8.07
N GLY A 145 8.66 3.81 -8.21
CA GLY A 145 7.64 3.73 -9.25
C GLY A 145 8.18 3.29 -10.61
N LYS A 146 9.43 2.81 -10.67
CA LYS A 146 10.02 2.23 -11.88
C LYS A 146 9.47 0.82 -12.05
N TRP A 147 9.13 0.46 -13.28
CA TRP A 147 8.72 -0.88 -13.65
C TRP A 147 9.82 -1.91 -13.32
N ASP A 148 9.45 -2.99 -12.65
CA ASP A 148 10.34 -4.05 -12.16
C ASP A 148 10.14 -5.35 -12.95
N TRP A 149 8.89 -5.87 -12.99
CA TRP A 149 8.55 -7.03 -13.81
C TRP A 149 7.12 -6.95 -14.37
N ARG A 150 6.89 -7.74 -15.43
CA ARG A 150 5.58 -7.89 -16.06
C ARG A 150 5.26 -9.36 -16.32
N ARG A 151 3.99 -9.73 -16.21
CA ARG A 151 3.44 -11.03 -16.63
C ARG A 151 2.31 -10.79 -17.63
N ASP A 152 2.31 -11.51 -18.76
CA ASP A 152 1.23 -11.48 -19.76
C ASP A 152 0.15 -12.55 -19.48
N GLU A 153 -0.86 -12.62 -20.34
CA GLU A 153 -1.99 -13.56 -20.27
C GLU A 153 -1.57 -15.03 -20.36
N ASP A 154 -0.48 -15.33 -21.05
CA ASP A 154 0.09 -16.67 -21.19
C ASP A 154 0.93 -17.09 -19.96
N GLY A 155 1.06 -16.19 -18.98
CA GLY A 155 1.84 -16.39 -17.76
C GLY A 155 3.34 -16.19 -17.95
N LYS A 156 3.80 -15.71 -19.11
CA LYS A 156 5.21 -15.40 -19.38
C LYS A 156 5.62 -14.13 -18.63
N SER A 157 6.74 -14.21 -17.92
CA SER A 157 7.26 -13.09 -17.13
C SER A 157 8.48 -12.46 -17.79
N TYR A 158 8.55 -11.14 -17.69
CA TYR A 158 9.63 -10.29 -18.20
C TYR A 158 10.16 -9.45 -17.04
N PHE A 159 11.47 -9.24 -16.99
CA PHE A 159 12.12 -8.44 -15.95
C PHE A 159 12.81 -7.24 -16.58
N ASN A 160 12.80 -6.11 -15.85
CA ASN A 160 13.51 -4.90 -16.25
C ASN A 160 14.89 -4.94 -15.59
N ASN A 161 15.92 -5.36 -16.34
CA ASN A 161 17.32 -5.41 -15.89
C ASN A 161 17.95 -4.02 -15.90
#